data_b8dca32d8c46337c222b2cb36934420a
#
_entry.id   b8dca32d8c46337c222b2cb36934420a
#
_cell.length_a   1.000
_cell.length_b   1.000
_cell.length_c   1.000
_cell.angle_alpha   90.00
_cell.angle_beta   90.00
_cell.angle_gamma   90.00
#
_symmetry.space_group_name_H-M   'P 1'
#
loop_
_entity.id
_entity.type
_entity.pdbx_description
1 polymer ?
#
loop_
_entity_poly.entity_id
_entity_poly.type
_entity_poly.pdbx_seq_one_letter_code
_entity_poly.pdbx_strand_id
1 'polypeptide(L)'
;MRLNRVRFWLLPAALPVLATMAFAQEFEPRGAPSAASPQAATDHRRRLRDYALAWQSFESQATAYWNEITEKRRTRQIKRRNGQAITLDDYVLTQPPVYGGPPRQFDAAAPDRPPSARDTKYVPTIPEMLASAQKYFQFAPQRASEIEFKRAYAKALAVEGVPRDLAVRLYAFETGGIGTYDVQSGLLNARPGAKPLSAALGYNQLLITYTLHLLADQGEDFVRALQAKAAGLGGDQREAMLAKVAVLKRMIAFSRTVPANWNAQERLGETPQGWGVHPLLLDIDVGPLLQARKLNGSLRYPLTYGYREPLTAAELQMMNLMGDGSGLDIVTMPRAMRDQVPTSNFFQRRGYERNTVASRNNTVAKLLAVTDARMDAAVQQQGARELAASF
;
A
#
# COMPACT_ATOMS: atom_id res chain seq x y z
N MET A 1 -54.64 9.23 -15.49
CA MET A 1 -55.23 8.12 -16.22
C MET A 1 -54.27 6.90 -16.22
N ARG A 2 -54.81 5.80 -15.65
CA ARG A 2 -54.29 4.41 -15.58
C ARG A 2 -52.99 4.12 -14.76
N LEU A 3 -53.23 3.75 -13.49
CA LEU A 3 -52.43 2.87 -12.67
C LEU A 3 -52.34 1.47 -13.31
N ASN A 4 -51.18 0.86 -13.30
CA ASN A 4 -51.05 -0.58 -13.43
C ASN A 4 -50.37 -1.16 -12.17
N ARG A 5 -51.22 -1.86 -11.39
CA ARG A 5 -50.84 -2.69 -10.23
C ARG A 5 -50.31 -4.01 -10.75
N VAL A 6 -49.16 -4.48 -10.27
CA VAL A 6 -48.72 -5.87 -10.43
C VAL A 6 -48.92 -6.59 -9.07
N ARG A 7 -49.69 -7.68 -9.16
CA ARG A 7 -50.17 -8.50 -8.05
C ARG A 7 -49.07 -9.44 -7.56
N PHE A 8 -48.91 -9.51 -6.25
CA PHE A 8 -48.25 -10.61 -5.54
C PHE A 8 -49.14 -11.87 -5.62
N TRP A 9 -48.55 -13.02 -5.96
CA TRP A 9 -49.13 -14.34 -5.75
C TRP A 9 -48.40 -15.01 -4.59
N LEU A 10 -49.13 -15.22 -3.49
CA LEU A 10 -48.81 -16.13 -2.43
C LEU A 10 -49.34 -17.51 -2.77
N LEU A 11 -48.52 -18.53 -2.71
CA LEU A 11 -48.94 -19.93 -2.73
C LEU A 11 -48.51 -20.58 -1.40
N PRO A 12 -49.38 -21.41 -0.79
CA PRO A 12 -49.15 -21.95 0.54
C PRO A 12 -48.27 -23.19 0.53
N ALA A 13 -47.42 -23.29 1.52
CA ALA A 13 -46.61 -24.46 1.81
C ALA A 13 -47.48 -25.64 2.31
N ALA A 14 -47.44 -26.74 1.62
CA ALA A 14 -47.89 -28.04 2.15
C ALA A 14 -46.70 -28.82 2.65
N LEU A 15 -46.71 -29.12 3.94
CA LEU A 15 -45.80 -30.09 4.60
C LEU A 15 -46.28 -31.52 4.33
N PRO A 16 -45.42 -32.44 3.95
CA PRO A 16 -45.62 -33.84 4.28
C PRO A 16 -44.75 -34.25 5.47
N VAL A 17 -45.43 -34.69 6.50
CA VAL A 17 -44.87 -35.54 7.56
C VAL A 17 -44.40 -36.82 6.93
N LEU A 18 -43.11 -37.13 6.97
CA LEU A 18 -42.56 -38.43 6.65
C LEU A 18 -41.73 -38.95 7.82
N ALA A 19 -42.12 -40.15 8.21
CA ALA A 19 -41.64 -40.95 9.30
C ALA A 19 -40.11 -41.08 9.36
N THR A 20 -39.58 -40.90 10.56
CA THR A 20 -38.23 -41.31 10.96
C THR A 20 -38.05 -42.82 10.87
N MET A 21 -37.40 -43.29 9.80
CA MET A 21 -36.72 -44.58 9.82
C MET A 21 -35.26 -44.29 10.22
N ALA A 22 -34.91 -44.70 11.45
CA ALA A 22 -33.55 -44.73 11.93
C ALA A 22 -32.79 -45.81 11.17
N PHE A 23 -32.00 -45.40 10.16
CA PHE A 23 -30.90 -46.23 9.68
C PHE A 23 -29.72 -45.96 10.60
N ALA A 24 -29.41 -46.94 11.46
CA ALA A 24 -28.12 -47.06 12.09
C ALA A 24 -27.10 -47.31 10.98
N GLN A 25 -26.46 -46.21 10.45
CA GLN A 25 -25.22 -46.37 9.71
C GLN A 25 -24.14 -46.75 10.73
N GLU A 26 -23.74 -47.99 10.68
CA GLU A 26 -22.50 -48.44 11.28
C GLU A 26 -21.38 -47.54 10.80
N PHE A 27 -20.82 -46.76 11.71
CA PHE A 27 -19.61 -45.98 11.49
C PHE A 27 -18.48 -47.00 11.37
N GLU A 28 -18.16 -47.44 10.16
CA GLU A 28 -16.90 -48.12 9.93
C GLU A 28 -15.78 -47.17 10.36
N PRO A 29 -14.89 -47.55 11.27
CA PRO A 29 -13.74 -46.72 11.60
C PRO A 29 -12.93 -46.59 10.34
N ARG A 30 -12.81 -45.32 9.84
CA ARG A 30 -11.87 -44.98 8.77
C ARG A 30 -10.54 -45.61 9.12
N GLY A 31 -10.16 -46.62 8.35
CA GLY A 31 -8.94 -47.36 8.54
C GLY A 31 -7.78 -46.44 8.79
N ALA A 32 -6.94 -46.77 9.77
CA ALA A 32 -5.67 -46.08 9.98
C ALA A 32 -4.97 -45.91 8.63
N PRO A 33 -4.30 -44.77 8.36
CA PRO A 33 -3.63 -44.55 7.09
C PRO A 33 -2.73 -45.76 6.82
N SER A 34 -2.99 -46.46 5.72
CA SER A 34 -2.22 -47.64 5.29
C SER A 34 -0.75 -47.26 5.30
N ALA A 35 0.06 -47.96 6.07
CA ALA A 35 1.50 -47.72 6.13
C ALA A 35 2.04 -47.73 4.68
N ALA A 36 2.61 -46.61 4.25
CA ALA A 36 3.16 -46.50 2.90
C ALA A 36 4.14 -47.69 2.65
N SER A 37 4.04 -48.32 1.50
CA SER A 37 4.96 -49.42 1.16
C SER A 37 6.41 -48.97 1.30
N PRO A 38 7.37 -49.82 1.65
CA PRO A 38 8.78 -49.44 1.77
C PRO A 38 9.32 -48.73 0.53
N GLN A 39 8.80 -49.10 -0.64
CA GLN A 39 9.14 -48.49 -1.90
C GLN A 39 8.57 -47.05 -2.03
N ALA A 40 7.31 -46.83 -1.65
CA ALA A 40 6.69 -45.51 -1.64
C ALA A 40 7.41 -44.54 -0.66
N ALA A 41 7.82 -45.04 0.50
CA ALA A 41 8.62 -44.27 1.47
C ALA A 41 10.02 -43.89 0.90
N THR A 42 10.64 -44.81 0.15
CA THR A 42 11.94 -44.55 -0.49
C THR A 42 11.82 -43.55 -1.61
N ASP A 43 10.79 -43.64 -2.45
CA ASP A 43 10.51 -42.71 -3.52
C ASP A 43 10.14 -41.33 -2.99
N HIS A 44 9.41 -41.27 -1.88
CA HIS A 44 9.10 -40.01 -1.21
C HIS A 44 10.37 -39.31 -0.68
N ARG A 45 11.26 -40.06 0.01
CA ARG A 45 12.55 -39.55 0.49
C ARG A 45 13.45 -39.07 -0.64
N ARG A 46 13.44 -39.76 -1.77
CA ARG A 46 14.19 -39.32 -2.98
C ARG A 46 13.64 -37.98 -3.48
N ARG A 47 12.31 -37.84 -3.65
CA ARG A 47 11.68 -36.58 -4.11
C ARG A 47 11.94 -35.42 -3.15
N LEU A 48 11.92 -35.65 -1.83
CA LEU A 48 12.27 -34.64 -0.82
C LEU A 48 13.72 -34.16 -1.00
N ARG A 49 14.65 -35.10 -1.22
CA ARG A 49 16.06 -34.78 -1.44
C ARG A 49 16.27 -33.99 -2.72
N ASP A 50 15.66 -34.43 -3.81
CA ASP A 50 15.75 -33.77 -5.12
C ASP A 50 15.19 -32.35 -5.05
N TYR A 51 14.05 -32.17 -4.35
CA TYR A 51 13.51 -30.83 -4.06
C TYR A 51 14.50 -29.99 -3.24
N ALA A 52 15.05 -30.54 -2.16
CA ALA A 52 15.96 -29.79 -1.29
C ALA A 52 17.21 -29.31 -2.02
N LEU A 53 17.82 -30.16 -2.85
CA LEU A 53 19.00 -29.81 -3.67
C LEU A 53 18.66 -28.75 -4.71
N ALA A 54 17.55 -28.91 -5.43
CA ALA A 54 17.12 -27.94 -6.44
C ALA A 54 16.78 -26.60 -5.78
N TRP A 55 16.11 -26.62 -4.62
CA TRP A 55 15.79 -25.41 -3.86
C TRP A 55 17.05 -24.70 -3.34
N GLN A 56 18.01 -25.44 -2.82
CA GLN A 56 19.29 -24.87 -2.35
C GLN A 56 20.06 -24.18 -3.49
N SER A 57 20.12 -24.83 -4.66
CA SER A 57 20.75 -24.24 -5.85
C SER A 57 20.04 -22.95 -6.29
N PHE A 58 18.70 -22.97 -6.35
CA PHE A 58 17.88 -21.80 -6.66
C PHE A 58 18.10 -20.67 -5.65
N GLU A 59 18.07 -20.95 -4.34
CA GLU A 59 18.27 -19.94 -3.29
C GLU A 59 19.66 -19.31 -3.34
N SER A 60 20.68 -20.10 -3.68
CA SER A 60 22.04 -19.57 -3.89
C SER A 60 22.07 -18.56 -5.03
N GLN A 61 21.50 -18.92 -6.19
CA GLN A 61 21.43 -18.04 -7.36
C GLN A 61 20.58 -16.80 -7.08
N ALA A 62 19.42 -16.98 -6.45
CA ALA A 62 18.55 -15.87 -6.07
C ALA A 62 19.23 -14.91 -5.09
N THR A 63 19.95 -15.45 -4.11
CA THR A 63 20.70 -14.63 -3.14
C THR A 63 21.81 -13.84 -3.84
N ALA A 64 22.58 -14.45 -4.71
CA ALA A 64 23.63 -13.77 -5.48
C ALA A 64 23.04 -12.63 -6.34
N TYR A 65 21.96 -12.91 -7.06
CA TYR A 65 21.23 -11.91 -7.86
C TYR A 65 20.76 -10.70 -7.02
N TRP A 66 20.09 -10.94 -5.90
CA TRP A 66 19.55 -9.85 -5.05
C TRP A 66 20.65 -9.08 -4.30
N ASN A 67 21.79 -9.70 -4.03
CA ASN A 67 22.97 -9.02 -3.52
C ASN A 67 23.54 -8.08 -4.58
N GLU A 68 23.67 -8.53 -5.84
CA GLU A 68 24.10 -7.67 -6.93
C GLU A 68 23.17 -6.48 -7.14
N ILE A 69 21.83 -6.69 -7.12
CA ILE A 69 20.84 -5.60 -7.12
C ILE A 69 21.12 -4.57 -6.01
N THR A 70 21.44 -5.06 -4.82
CA THR A 70 21.69 -4.20 -3.66
C THR A 70 22.96 -3.37 -3.85
N GLU A 71 24.04 -3.97 -4.34
CA GLU A 71 25.30 -3.26 -4.61
C GLU A 71 25.15 -2.25 -5.74
N LYS A 72 24.53 -2.63 -6.86
CA LYS A 72 24.25 -1.70 -7.96
C LYS A 72 23.39 -0.51 -7.50
N ARG A 73 22.42 -0.73 -6.61
CA ARG A 73 21.60 0.35 -6.02
C ARG A 73 22.45 1.31 -5.19
N ARG A 74 23.36 0.80 -4.35
CA ARG A 74 24.30 1.62 -3.59
C ARG A 74 25.19 2.46 -4.51
N THR A 75 25.72 1.84 -5.55
CA THR A 75 26.54 2.52 -6.57
C THR A 75 25.78 3.67 -7.21
N ARG A 76 24.54 3.44 -7.66
CA ARG A 76 23.69 4.50 -8.23
C ARG A 76 23.42 5.64 -7.25
N GLN A 77 23.19 5.33 -5.96
CA GLN A 77 23.00 6.37 -4.94
C GLN A 77 24.26 7.22 -4.74
N ILE A 78 25.45 6.61 -4.77
CA ILE A 78 26.74 7.32 -4.68
C ILE A 78 26.95 8.19 -5.91
N LYS A 79 26.80 7.63 -7.11
CA LYS A 79 26.91 8.37 -8.39
C LYS A 79 26.00 9.58 -8.42
N ARG A 80 24.73 9.42 -8.02
CA ARG A 80 23.77 10.53 -7.98
C ARG A 80 24.21 11.64 -7.02
N ARG A 81 24.67 11.31 -5.82
CA ARG A 81 25.16 12.30 -4.87
C ARG A 81 26.38 13.07 -5.41
N ASN A 82 27.18 12.43 -6.22
CA ASN A 82 28.39 13.00 -6.83
C ASN A 82 28.12 13.64 -8.20
N GLY A 83 26.87 13.72 -8.68
CA GLY A 83 26.53 14.25 -9.99
C GLY A 83 27.07 13.44 -11.17
N GLN A 84 27.41 12.16 -10.95
CA GLN A 84 27.95 11.26 -11.96
C GLN A 84 26.82 10.62 -12.78
N ALA A 85 27.07 10.37 -14.06
CA ALA A 85 26.14 9.69 -14.95
C ALA A 85 25.88 8.24 -14.50
N ILE A 86 24.62 7.84 -14.54
CA ILE A 86 24.17 6.45 -14.32
C ILE A 86 23.96 5.84 -15.70
N THR A 87 24.60 4.70 -15.94
CA THR A 87 24.61 3.97 -17.23
C THR A 87 23.96 2.59 -17.08
N LEU A 88 23.80 1.85 -18.17
CA LEU A 88 23.29 0.48 -18.13
C LEU A 88 24.10 -0.45 -17.22
N ASP A 89 25.42 -0.24 -17.15
CA ASP A 89 26.31 -1.04 -16.29
C ASP A 89 26.03 -0.88 -14.80
N ASP A 90 25.28 0.15 -14.42
CA ASP A 90 24.88 0.38 -13.04
C ASP A 90 23.60 -0.40 -12.67
N TYR A 91 23.06 -1.20 -13.57
CA TYR A 91 21.88 -2.05 -13.36
C TYR A 91 22.19 -3.52 -13.58
N VAL A 92 21.43 -4.41 -12.96
CA VAL A 92 21.39 -5.82 -13.33
C VAL A 92 20.41 -5.96 -14.49
N LEU A 93 20.89 -6.39 -15.64
CA LEU A 93 20.09 -6.44 -16.86
C LEU A 93 19.38 -7.79 -17.08
N THR A 94 19.77 -8.82 -16.31
CA THR A 94 19.07 -10.11 -16.31
C THR A 94 17.83 -10.09 -15.43
N GLN A 95 16.89 -10.98 -15.71
CA GLN A 95 15.71 -11.18 -14.86
C GLN A 95 16.07 -12.00 -13.62
N PRO A 96 15.35 -11.84 -12.50
CA PRO A 96 15.56 -12.67 -11.32
C PRO A 96 15.35 -14.15 -11.65
N PRO A 97 16.16 -15.05 -11.06
CA PRO A 97 16.00 -16.48 -11.27
C PRO A 97 14.61 -16.93 -10.80
N VAL A 98 14.03 -17.87 -11.54
CA VAL A 98 12.73 -18.49 -11.26
C VAL A 98 12.97 -19.95 -10.87
N TYR A 99 12.34 -20.40 -9.80
CA TYR A 99 12.40 -21.80 -9.40
C TYR A 99 11.73 -22.69 -10.47
N GLY A 100 12.51 -23.53 -11.12
CA GLY A 100 12.05 -24.50 -12.13
C GLY A 100 12.26 -25.97 -11.71
N GLY A 101 12.59 -26.20 -10.44
CA GLY A 101 12.83 -27.55 -9.91
C GLY A 101 11.55 -28.33 -9.57
N PRO A 102 11.69 -29.54 -9.00
CA PRO A 102 10.57 -30.35 -8.55
C PRO A 102 9.64 -29.60 -7.59
N PRO A 103 8.33 -29.85 -7.60
CA PRO A 103 7.42 -29.24 -6.67
C PRO A 103 7.73 -29.64 -5.22
N ARG A 104 7.47 -28.76 -4.28
CA ARG A 104 7.61 -29.05 -2.84
C ARG A 104 6.77 -30.28 -2.48
N GLN A 105 7.42 -31.27 -1.87
CA GLN A 105 6.75 -32.46 -1.37
C GLN A 105 6.28 -32.20 0.08
N PHE A 106 5.11 -32.74 0.40
CA PHE A 106 4.65 -32.78 1.78
C PHE A 106 5.36 -33.92 2.51
N ASP A 107 5.99 -33.65 3.62
CA ASP A 107 6.61 -34.66 4.49
C ASP A 107 5.70 -34.88 5.70
N ALA A 108 5.01 -36.02 5.71
CA ALA A 108 4.15 -36.41 6.82
C ALA A 108 4.92 -36.73 8.13
N ALA A 109 6.20 -37.07 8.03
CA ALA A 109 7.10 -37.29 9.16
C ALA A 109 7.70 -35.97 9.72
N ALA A 110 7.78 -34.97 8.88
CA ALA A 110 8.05 -33.60 9.30
C ALA A 110 6.79 -32.78 9.00
N PRO A 111 5.75 -32.87 9.85
CA PRO A 111 4.52 -32.08 9.65
C PRO A 111 4.97 -30.65 9.44
N ASP A 112 4.44 -30.03 8.38
CA ASP A 112 4.77 -28.67 8.03
C ASP A 112 4.88 -27.90 9.33
N ARG A 113 6.10 -27.59 9.72
CA ARG A 113 6.34 -26.65 10.79
C ARG A 113 5.50 -25.47 10.31
N PRO A 114 4.39 -25.12 11.00
CA PRO A 114 3.54 -24.05 10.52
C PRO A 114 4.51 -22.92 10.24
N PRO A 115 4.53 -22.33 9.03
CA PRO A 115 5.56 -21.41 8.59
C PRO A 115 5.81 -20.56 9.81
N SER A 116 7.03 -20.69 10.41
CA SER A 116 7.37 -20.18 11.74
C SER A 116 6.64 -18.91 11.85
N ALA A 117 5.74 -18.69 12.83
CA ALA A 117 4.80 -17.58 12.82
C ALA A 117 5.64 -16.41 12.37
N ARG A 118 5.61 -16.15 11.06
CA ARG A 118 6.49 -15.15 10.48
C ARG A 118 6.06 -13.99 11.29
N ASP A 119 6.95 -13.27 11.94
CA ASP A 119 6.66 -11.99 12.56
C ASP A 119 5.97 -11.16 11.49
N THR A 120 4.69 -11.47 11.25
CA THR A 120 3.85 -10.71 10.35
C THR A 120 3.65 -9.43 11.09
N LYS A 121 4.42 -8.41 10.69
CA LYS A 121 4.30 -7.06 11.21
C LYS A 121 2.82 -6.77 11.40
N TYR A 122 2.45 -6.49 12.63
CA TYR A 122 1.06 -6.21 12.95
C TYR A 122 0.58 -5.00 12.14
N VAL A 123 -0.57 -5.12 11.54
CA VAL A 123 -1.19 -4.03 10.76
C VAL A 123 -2.40 -3.53 11.54
N PRO A 124 -2.34 -2.32 12.13
CA PRO A 124 -3.48 -1.78 12.86
C PRO A 124 -4.63 -1.45 11.90
N THR A 125 -5.84 -1.69 12.37
CA THR A 125 -7.09 -1.29 11.70
C THR A 125 -7.44 0.16 12.01
N ILE A 126 -8.31 0.79 11.21
CA ILE A 126 -8.79 2.16 11.48
C ILE A 126 -9.39 2.29 12.88
N PRO A 127 -10.27 1.39 13.39
CA PRO A 127 -10.76 1.47 14.76
C PRO A 127 -9.65 1.50 15.82
N GLU A 128 -8.59 0.70 15.66
CA GLU A 128 -7.46 0.67 16.58
C GLU A 128 -6.63 1.95 16.51
N MET A 129 -6.45 2.51 15.31
CA MET A 129 -5.80 3.81 15.13
C MET A 129 -6.59 4.93 15.80
N LEU A 130 -7.92 4.94 15.66
CA LEU A 130 -8.83 5.90 16.30
C LEU A 130 -8.81 5.78 17.84
N ALA A 131 -8.85 4.55 18.36
CA ALA A 131 -8.73 4.29 19.79
C ALA A 131 -7.37 4.79 20.34
N SER A 132 -6.30 4.60 19.58
CA SER A 132 -4.96 5.10 19.91
C SER A 132 -4.90 6.63 19.87
N ALA A 133 -5.50 7.27 18.87
CA ALA A 133 -5.59 8.75 18.78
C ALA A 133 -6.31 9.33 19.99
N GLN A 134 -7.44 8.73 20.37
CA GLN A 134 -8.18 9.13 21.55
C GLN A 134 -7.39 8.95 22.83
N LYS A 135 -6.74 7.78 22.99
CA LYS A 135 -5.98 7.42 24.20
C LYS A 135 -4.76 8.32 24.45
N TYR A 136 -3.96 8.56 23.41
CA TYR A 136 -2.66 9.22 23.56
C TYR A 136 -2.69 10.73 23.30
N PHE A 137 -3.62 11.18 22.48
CA PHE A 137 -3.68 12.58 22.05
C PHE A 137 -5.00 13.29 22.35
N GLN A 138 -6.00 12.58 22.89
CA GLN A 138 -7.38 13.06 23.06
C GLN A 138 -7.92 13.63 21.74
N PHE A 139 -7.67 12.90 20.65
CA PHE A 139 -8.01 13.31 19.29
C PHE A 139 -9.06 12.39 18.67
N ALA A 140 -10.13 13.01 18.18
CA ALA A 140 -11.10 12.40 17.27
C ALA A 140 -11.11 13.23 15.97
N PRO A 141 -10.90 12.63 14.80
CA PRO A 141 -10.90 13.37 13.54
C PRO A 141 -12.31 13.89 13.24
N GLN A 142 -12.41 15.13 12.78
CA GLN A 142 -13.65 15.67 12.25
C GLN A 142 -13.89 15.07 10.86
N ARG A 143 -14.83 14.13 10.81
CA ARG A 143 -15.23 13.47 9.57
C ARG A 143 -16.07 14.38 8.70
N ALA A 144 -16.07 14.15 7.40
CA ALA A 144 -16.87 14.88 6.43
C ALA A 144 -17.51 13.90 5.43
N SER A 145 -18.43 14.38 4.63
CA SER A 145 -18.91 13.63 3.48
C SER A 145 -17.79 13.46 2.45
N GLU A 146 -17.87 12.42 1.65
CA GLU A 146 -16.87 12.11 0.62
C GLU A 146 -16.66 13.30 -0.35
N ILE A 147 -17.75 13.96 -0.74
CA ILE A 147 -17.67 15.10 -1.67
C ILE A 147 -17.04 16.35 -1.01
N GLU A 148 -17.29 16.59 0.27
CA GLU A 148 -16.65 17.69 1.01
C GLU A 148 -15.15 17.42 1.15
N PHE A 149 -14.78 16.17 1.44
CA PHE A 149 -13.36 15.80 1.53
C PHE A 149 -12.65 15.92 0.18
N LYS A 150 -13.29 15.52 -0.94
CA LYS A 150 -12.74 15.70 -2.29
C LYS A 150 -12.52 17.18 -2.61
N ARG A 151 -13.49 18.06 -2.29
CA ARG A 151 -13.34 19.51 -2.47
C ARG A 151 -12.19 20.09 -1.64
N ALA A 152 -12.08 19.69 -0.38
CA ALA A 152 -10.99 20.12 0.49
C ALA A 152 -9.64 19.63 -0.03
N TYR A 153 -9.58 18.40 -0.53
CA TYR A 153 -8.38 17.82 -1.10
C TYR A 153 -7.98 18.52 -2.42
N ALA A 154 -8.93 18.75 -3.33
CA ALA A 154 -8.67 19.50 -4.58
C ALA A 154 -8.15 20.91 -4.28
N LYS A 155 -8.75 21.61 -3.30
CA LYS A 155 -8.27 22.92 -2.86
C LYS A 155 -6.85 22.87 -2.29
N ALA A 156 -6.54 21.88 -1.47
CA ALA A 156 -5.20 21.70 -0.90
C ALA A 156 -4.16 21.40 -2.00
N LEU A 157 -4.51 20.58 -2.98
CA LEU A 157 -3.67 20.27 -4.14
C LEU A 157 -3.39 21.52 -4.99
N ALA A 158 -4.41 22.35 -5.24
CA ALA A 158 -4.25 23.60 -5.97
C ALA A 158 -3.31 24.58 -5.26
N VAL A 159 -3.42 24.71 -3.93
CA VAL A 159 -2.51 25.52 -3.10
C VAL A 159 -1.09 24.99 -3.15
N GLU A 160 -0.89 23.70 -3.14
CA GLU A 160 0.42 23.05 -3.27
C GLU A 160 0.97 23.06 -4.70
N GLY A 161 0.21 23.54 -5.69
CA GLY A 161 0.62 23.57 -7.09
C GLY A 161 0.68 22.18 -7.76
N VAL A 162 -0.06 21.20 -7.23
CA VAL A 162 -0.15 19.87 -7.84
C VAL A 162 -1.14 19.92 -9.01
N PRO A 163 -0.72 19.55 -10.24
CA PRO A 163 -1.63 19.53 -11.38
C PRO A 163 -2.82 18.59 -11.18
N ARG A 164 -4.02 19.07 -11.54
CA ARG A 164 -5.28 18.34 -11.44
C ARG A 164 -5.19 16.95 -12.06
N ASP A 165 -4.66 16.86 -13.29
CA ASP A 165 -4.58 15.57 -14.00
C ASP A 165 -3.74 14.55 -13.24
N LEU A 166 -2.57 14.94 -12.75
CA LEU A 166 -1.71 14.07 -11.96
C LEU A 166 -2.41 13.59 -10.68
N ALA A 167 -3.08 14.49 -9.96
CA ALA A 167 -3.77 14.17 -8.72
C ALA A 167 -4.93 13.20 -8.95
N VAL A 168 -5.75 13.43 -9.97
CA VAL A 168 -6.88 12.56 -10.32
C VAL A 168 -6.42 11.18 -10.77
N ARG A 169 -5.37 11.10 -11.57
CA ARG A 169 -4.80 9.82 -12.05
C ARG A 169 -4.18 9.02 -10.92
N LEU A 170 -3.48 9.66 -9.97
CA LEU A 170 -2.96 8.98 -8.78
C LEU A 170 -4.10 8.45 -7.88
N TYR A 171 -5.06 9.31 -7.55
CA TYR A 171 -6.25 8.88 -6.81
C TYR A 171 -6.92 7.67 -7.49
N ALA A 172 -7.12 7.76 -8.79
CA ALA A 172 -7.77 6.70 -9.55
C ALA A 172 -6.97 5.39 -9.50
N PHE A 173 -5.65 5.46 -9.58
CA PHE A 173 -4.78 4.27 -9.48
C PHE A 173 -4.80 3.64 -8.09
N GLU A 174 -4.61 4.44 -7.04
CA GLU A 174 -4.50 3.97 -5.66
C GLU A 174 -5.82 3.43 -5.09
N THR A 175 -6.93 3.98 -5.55
CA THR A 175 -8.26 3.67 -5.01
C THR A 175 -9.19 2.97 -6.02
N GLY A 176 -8.66 2.58 -7.19
CA GLY A 176 -9.49 2.06 -8.29
C GLY A 176 -10.51 3.07 -8.82
N GLY A 177 -10.35 4.36 -8.51
CA GLY A 177 -11.24 5.43 -8.92
C GLY A 177 -12.62 5.45 -8.22
N ILE A 178 -12.79 4.62 -7.19
CA ILE A 178 -14.05 4.50 -6.41
C ILE A 178 -13.81 4.55 -4.89
N GLY A 179 -12.56 4.58 -4.43
CA GLY A 179 -12.24 4.56 -3.00
C GLY A 179 -12.61 5.86 -2.30
N THR A 180 -12.91 5.75 -1.01
CA THR A 180 -13.22 6.86 -0.13
C THR A 180 -11.96 7.36 0.60
N TYR A 181 -12.03 8.56 1.19
CA TYR A 181 -10.89 9.14 1.91
C TYR A 181 -10.44 8.30 3.13
N ASP A 182 -11.29 7.38 3.60
CA ASP A 182 -11.02 6.48 4.71
C ASP A 182 -10.75 5.03 4.26
N VAL A 183 -10.48 4.79 2.99
CA VAL A 183 -10.14 3.45 2.52
C VAL A 183 -8.75 3.04 3.01
N GLN A 184 -8.68 1.91 3.71
CA GLN A 184 -7.43 1.29 4.10
C GLN A 184 -7.00 0.23 3.09
N SER A 185 -5.71 0.09 2.87
CA SER A 185 -5.12 -0.84 1.90
C SER A 185 -5.66 -2.27 2.05
N GLY A 186 -6.12 -2.83 0.94
CA GLY A 186 -6.69 -4.18 0.88
C GLY A 186 -8.15 -4.29 1.29
N LEU A 187 -8.79 -3.20 1.75
CA LEU A 187 -10.20 -3.22 2.19
C LEU A 187 -11.18 -2.64 1.18
N LEU A 188 -10.71 -2.08 0.06
CA LEU A 188 -11.59 -1.64 -1.02
C LEU A 188 -12.36 -2.85 -1.57
N ASN A 189 -13.69 -2.82 -1.49
CA ASN A 189 -14.58 -3.92 -1.88
C ASN A 189 -14.28 -5.26 -1.18
N ALA A 190 -13.67 -5.23 -0.01
CA ALA A 190 -13.34 -6.44 0.75
C ALA A 190 -14.59 -7.08 1.36
N ARG A 191 -14.51 -8.40 1.57
CA ARG A 191 -15.56 -9.13 2.31
C ARG A 191 -15.57 -8.72 3.78
N PRO A 192 -16.72 -8.77 4.47
CA PRO A 192 -16.79 -8.55 5.91
C PRO A 192 -15.76 -9.40 6.66
N GLY A 193 -15.04 -8.79 7.59
CA GLY A 193 -13.98 -9.45 8.36
C GLY A 193 -12.63 -9.57 7.67
N ALA A 194 -12.45 -9.03 6.47
CA ALA A 194 -11.15 -8.96 5.82
C ALA A 194 -10.16 -8.12 6.66
N LYS A 195 -8.90 -8.55 6.65
CA LYS A 195 -7.82 -7.81 7.32
C LYS A 195 -7.12 -6.88 6.31
N PRO A 196 -6.69 -5.69 6.75
CA PRO A 196 -5.94 -4.79 5.89
C PRO A 196 -4.60 -5.41 5.48
N LEU A 197 -4.15 -5.11 4.28
CA LEU A 197 -2.83 -5.53 3.78
C LEU A 197 -1.70 -4.69 4.36
N SER A 198 -1.97 -3.41 4.63
CA SER A 198 -1.03 -2.48 5.25
C SER A 198 -1.79 -1.37 5.99
N ALA A 199 -1.06 -0.53 6.72
CA ALA A 199 -1.61 0.66 7.36
C ALA A 199 -1.84 1.84 6.38
N ALA A 200 -1.62 1.65 5.09
CA ALA A 200 -1.82 2.69 4.08
C ALA A 200 -3.29 3.14 4.04
N LEU A 201 -3.50 4.45 4.04
CA LEU A 201 -4.81 5.08 4.22
C LEU A 201 -5.02 6.26 3.29
N GLY A 202 -6.26 6.44 2.86
CA GLY A 202 -6.74 7.61 2.12
C GLY A 202 -6.43 7.57 0.62
N TYR A 203 -6.64 8.70 -0.04
CA TYR A 203 -6.54 8.80 -1.51
C TYR A 203 -5.16 8.46 -2.08
N ASN A 204 -4.10 8.79 -1.34
CA ASN A 204 -2.71 8.54 -1.77
C ASN A 204 -2.08 7.36 -1.03
N GLN A 205 -2.88 6.56 -0.33
CA GLN A 205 -2.44 5.37 0.42
C GLN A 205 -1.17 5.63 1.27
N LEU A 206 -1.22 6.70 2.09
CA LEU A 206 -0.11 7.06 2.96
C LEU A 206 0.08 6.02 4.08
N LEU A 207 1.34 5.68 4.34
CA LEU A 207 1.73 4.86 5.50
C LEU A 207 1.84 5.71 6.78
N ILE A 208 1.69 5.10 7.95
CA ILE A 208 1.91 5.75 9.26
C ILE A 208 3.28 6.44 9.32
N THR A 209 4.33 5.76 8.85
CA THR A 209 5.70 6.29 8.77
C THR A 209 5.75 7.61 8.01
N TYR A 210 4.99 7.73 6.94
CA TYR A 210 4.94 8.96 6.14
C TYR A 210 4.27 10.10 6.87
N THR A 211 3.14 9.82 7.55
CA THR A 211 2.44 10.83 8.38
C THR A 211 3.36 11.36 9.49
N LEU A 212 4.04 10.46 10.20
CA LEU A 212 5.02 10.83 11.23
C LEU A 212 6.16 11.67 10.67
N HIS A 213 6.73 11.24 9.53
CA HIS A 213 7.83 11.95 8.87
C HIS A 213 7.42 13.37 8.44
N LEU A 214 6.26 13.53 7.80
CA LEU A 214 5.73 14.85 7.42
C LEU A 214 5.52 15.76 8.62
N LEU A 215 5.01 15.24 9.73
CA LEU A 215 4.84 16.03 10.95
C LEU A 215 6.18 16.42 11.57
N ALA A 216 7.14 15.52 11.60
CA ALA A 216 8.47 15.81 12.14
C ALA A 216 9.19 16.90 11.35
N ASP A 217 9.11 16.82 10.02
CA ASP A 217 9.81 17.70 9.07
C ASP A 217 9.05 19.03 8.85
N GLN A 218 7.76 18.96 8.54
CA GLN A 218 6.96 20.10 8.07
C GLN A 218 5.76 20.43 8.98
N GLY A 219 5.75 19.93 10.19
CA GLY A 219 4.62 20.09 11.11
C GLY A 219 4.21 21.54 11.37
N GLU A 220 5.15 22.47 11.40
CA GLU A 220 4.88 23.88 11.61
C GLU A 220 4.09 24.52 10.46
N ASP A 221 4.23 24.01 9.24
CA ASP A 221 3.44 24.49 8.09
C ASP A 221 1.97 24.14 8.26
N PHE A 222 1.68 22.94 8.73
CA PHE A 222 0.32 22.52 9.05
C PHE A 222 -0.29 23.31 10.20
N VAL A 223 0.51 23.61 11.24
CA VAL A 223 0.10 24.48 12.34
C VAL A 223 -0.28 25.86 11.82
N ARG A 224 0.57 26.48 10.98
CA ARG A 224 0.29 27.80 10.38
C ARG A 224 -0.98 27.78 9.52
N ALA A 225 -1.17 26.74 8.72
CA ALA A 225 -2.38 26.61 7.89
C ALA A 225 -3.66 26.55 8.73
N LEU A 226 -3.66 25.77 9.82
CA LEU A 226 -4.82 25.70 10.73
C LEU A 226 -5.03 27.00 11.52
N GLN A 227 -3.95 27.65 11.96
CA GLN A 227 -4.05 28.96 12.62
C GLN A 227 -4.61 30.04 11.69
N ALA A 228 -4.17 30.06 10.41
CA ALA A 228 -4.74 30.95 9.42
C ALA A 228 -6.25 30.68 9.19
N LYS A 229 -6.65 29.39 9.15
CA LYS A 229 -8.07 29.03 9.09
C LYS A 229 -8.83 29.51 10.33
N ALA A 230 -8.27 29.32 11.53
CA ALA A 230 -8.88 29.77 12.79
C ALA A 230 -9.09 31.28 12.85
N ALA A 231 -8.18 32.07 12.24
CA ALA A 231 -8.30 33.53 12.20
C ALA A 231 -9.54 34.02 11.43
N GLY A 232 -10.04 33.23 10.47
CA GLY A 232 -11.27 33.50 9.73
C GLY A 232 -12.56 32.99 10.37
N LEU A 233 -12.47 32.32 11.54
CA LEU A 233 -13.60 31.74 12.26
C LEU A 233 -13.95 32.58 13.51
N GLY A 234 -15.19 32.47 13.99
CA GLY A 234 -15.63 33.07 15.24
C GLY A 234 -16.15 32.06 16.25
N GLY A 235 -16.32 32.48 17.52
CA GLY A 235 -16.94 31.71 18.59
C GLY A 235 -16.40 30.29 18.72
N ASP A 236 -17.27 29.34 18.96
CA ASP A 236 -16.95 27.92 19.20
C ASP A 236 -16.16 27.27 18.06
N GLN A 237 -16.38 27.69 16.82
CA GLN A 237 -15.65 27.14 15.67
C GLN A 237 -14.16 27.51 15.73
N ARG A 238 -13.84 28.73 16.13
CA ARG A 238 -12.47 29.18 16.34
C ARG A 238 -11.82 28.42 17.48
N GLU A 239 -12.52 28.27 18.60
CA GLU A 239 -12.01 27.52 19.76
C GLU A 239 -11.73 26.06 19.41
N ALA A 240 -12.65 25.39 18.72
CA ALA A 240 -12.47 24.02 18.26
C ALA A 240 -11.24 23.89 17.33
N MET A 241 -11.04 24.85 16.43
CA MET A 241 -9.87 24.85 15.54
C MET A 241 -8.57 25.08 16.32
N LEU A 242 -8.55 25.98 17.30
CA LEU A 242 -7.37 26.19 18.15
C LEU A 242 -7.08 24.98 19.05
N ALA A 243 -8.10 24.28 19.55
CA ALA A 243 -7.93 23.01 20.24
C ALA A 243 -7.29 21.94 19.32
N LYS A 244 -7.73 21.86 18.06
CA LYS A 244 -7.13 20.98 17.04
C LYS A 244 -5.65 21.34 16.79
N VAL A 245 -5.32 22.63 16.73
CA VAL A 245 -3.92 23.10 16.63
C VAL A 245 -3.10 22.62 17.82
N ALA A 246 -3.64 22.69 19.04
CA ALA A 246 -2.93 22.19 20.23
C ALA A 246 -2.68 20.68 20.19
N VAL A 247 -3.63 19.89 19.70
CA VAL A 247 -3.45 18.45 19.46
C VAL A 247 -2.36 18.21 18.42
N LEU A 248 -2.43 18.89 17.28
CA LEU A 248 -1.45 18.77 16.21
C LEU A 248 -0.02 19.05 16.71
N LYS A 249 0.17 20.08 17.52
CA LYS A 249 1.48 20.38 18.15
C LYS A 249 1.98 19.25 19.03
N ARG A 250 1.10 18.58 19.81
CA ARG A 250 1.50 17.40 20.59
C ARG A 250 1.92 16.22 19.70
N MET A 251 1.20 15.98 18.59
CA MET A 251 1.55 14.94 17.64
C MET A 251 2.86 15.24 16.91
N ILE A 252 3.14 16.50 16.57
CA ILE A 252 4.41 16.96 16.01
C ILE A 252 5.55 16.72 17.02
N ALA A 253 5.39 17.13 18.27
CA ALA A 253 6.37 16.89 19.31
C ALA A 253 6.68 15.40 19.48
N PHE A 254 5.67 14.55 19.48
CA PHE A 254 5.83 13.10 19.48
C PHE A 254 6.59 12.60 18.25
N SER A 255 6.27 13.05 17.05
CA SER A 255 6.95 12.65 15.82
C SER A 255 8.44 13.05 15.83
N ARG A 256 8.80 14.09 16.57
CA ARG A 256 10.19 14.60 16.73
C ARG A 256 10.96 13.93 17.87
N THR A 257 10.37 12.96 18.59
CA THR A 257 11.09 12.20 19.64
C THR A 257 12.17 11.28 19.05
N VAL A 258 12.13 11.03 17.75
CA VAL A 258 13.14 10.27 17.01
C VAL A 258 13.62 11.08 15.81
N PRO A 259 14.82 10.78 15.26
CA PRO A 259 15.33 11.46 14.07
C PRO A 259 14.35 11.37 12.88
N ALA A 260 14.29 12.43 12.07
CA ALA A 260 13.46 12.50 10.86
C ALA A 260 14.05 11.66 9.71
N ASN A 261 14.31 10.38 9.94
CA ASN A 261 14.70 9.42 8.92
C ASN A 261 13.72 8.24 8.89
N TRP A 262 13.64 7.58 7.74
CA TRP A 262 12.66 6.53 7.50
C TRP A 262 12.65 5.43 8.57
N ASN A 263 13.82 4.86 8.88
CA ASN A 263 13.91 3.72 9.81
C ASN A 263 13.48 4.07 11.24
N ALA A 264 13.81 5.27 11.71
CA ALA A 264 13.42 5.73 13.04
C ALA A 264 11.90 6.00 13.09
N GLN A 265 11.36 6.67 12.09
CA GLN A 265 9.93 6.95 11.98
C GLN A 265 9.10 5.67 11.74
N GLU A 266 9.65 4.68 11.04
CA GLU A 266 9.00 3.38 10.87
C GLU A 266 8.83 2.66 12.21
N ARG A 267 9.91 2.57 13.01
CA ARG A 267 9.81 1.97 14.36
C ARG A 267 8.83 2.72 15.27
N LEU A 268 8.82 4.06 15.19
CA LEU A 268 7.86 4.86 15.94
C LEU A 268 6.42 4.56 15.48
N GLY A 269 6.20 4.40 14.18
CA GLY A 269 4.92 4.03 13.57
C GLY A 269 4.43 2.62 13.91
N GLU A 270 5.27 1.75 14.44
CA GLU A 270 4.90 0.42 14.92
C GLU A 270 4.34 0.44 16.35
N THR A 271 4.47 1.57 17.05
CA THR A 271 3.96 1.72 18.42
C THR A 271 2.47 2.09 18.42
N PRO A 272 1.70 1.70 19.45
CA PRO A 272 0.30 2.13 19.58
C PRO A 272 0.15 3.66 19.60
N GLN A 273 1.10 4.40 20.18
CA GLN A 273 1.05 5.86 20.13
C GLN A 273 1.29 6.40 18.72
N GLY A 274 2.20 5.79 17.94
CA GLY A 274 2.43 6.12 16.54
C GLY A 274 1.19 5.86 15.67
N TRP A 275 0.44 4.78 15.95
CA TRP A 275 -0.85 4.54 15.27
C TRP A 275 -1.83 5.68 15.48
N GLY A 276 -1.84 6.30 16.68
CA GLY A 276 -2.73 7.40 17.04
C GLY A 276 -2.48 8.70 16.28
N VAL A 277 -1.36 8.83 15.57
CA VAL A 277 -1.09 10.00 14.72
C VAL A 277 -1.78 9.88 13.35
N HIS A 278 -1.95 8.67 12.86
CA HIS A 278 -2.41 8.41 11.50
C HIS A 278 -3.86 8.83 11.19
N PRO A 279 -4.82 8.81 12.16
CA PRO A 279 -6.17 9.36 11.97
C PRO A 279 -6.24 10.84 11.60
N LEU A 280 -5.15 11.61 11.65
CA LEU A 280 -5.09 12.93 11.05
C LEU A 280 -5.46 12.92 9.56
N LEU A 281 -5.21 11.81 8.85
CA LEU A 281 -5.63 11.65 7.45
C LEU A 281 -7.14 11.62 7.25
N LEU A 282 -7.90 11.28 8.30
CA LEU A 282 -9.36 11.22 8.29
C LEU A 282 -10.01 12.56 8.67
N ASP A 283 -9.23 13.51 9.14
CA ASP A 283 -9.73 14.84 9.56
C ASP A 283 -9.82 15.76 8.33
N ILE A 284 -10.98 16.43 8.20
CA ILE A 284 -11.27 17.28 7.04
C ILE A 284 -10.31 18.48 6.92
N ASP A 285 -9.75 18.94 8.02
CA ASP A 285 -8.88 20.12 8.04
C ASP A 285 -7.40 19.75 7.83
N VAL A 286 -6.99 18.52 8.22
CA VAL A 286 -5.58 18.11 8.22
C VAL A 286 -5.30 17.09 7.11
N GLY A 287 -6.20 16.12 6.91
CA GLY A 287 -6.00 15.01 5.96
C GLY A 287 -5.73 15.48 4.52
N PRO A 288 -6.54 16.40 3.96
CA PRO A 288 -6.28 16.97 2.65
C PRO A 288 -4.90 17.62 2.52
N LEU A 289 -4.47 18.37 3.54
CA LEU A 289 -3.16 19.05 3.55
C LEU A 289 -2.00 18.05 3.56
N LEU A 290 -2.06 17.02 4.42
CA LEU A 290 -1.03 15.98 4.48
C LEU A 290 -0.87 15.25 3.15
N GLN A 291 -1.99 14.89 2.53
CA GLN A 291 -1.99 14.17 1.26
C GLN A 291 -1.49 15.04 0.11
N ALA A 292 -1.91 16.31 0.04
CA ALA A 292 -1.45 17.26 -0.97
C ALA A 292 0.05 17.54 -0.82
N ARG A 293 0.53 17.75 0.40
CA ARG A 293 1.95 17.99 0.72
C ARG A 293 2.81 16.81 0.32
N LYS A 294 2.34 15.57 0.53
CA LYS A 294 3.05 14.37 0.06
C LYS A 294 3.25 14.38 -1.44
N LEU A 295 2.22 14.68 -2.22
CA LEU A 295 2.32 14.70 -3.68
C LEU A 295 3.23 15.82 -4.16
N ASN A 296 3.10 17.02 -3.60
CA ASN A 296 3.99 18.14 -3.92
C ASN A 296 5.46 17.79 -3.61
N GLY A 297 5.72 17.16 -2.44
CA GLY A 297 7.05 16.67 -2.08
C GLY A 297 7.63 15.74 -3.14
N SER A 298 6.86 14.75 -3.57
CA SER A 298 7.29 13.81 -4.63
C SER A 298 7.51 14.49 -5.99
N LEU A 299 6.70 15.49 -6.35
CA LEU A 299 6.89 16.27 -7.58
C LEU A 299 8.16 17.14 -7.52
N ARG A 300 8.47 17.70 -6.36
CA ARG A 300 9.63 18.59 -6.18
C ARG A 300 10.94 17.86 -5.94
N TYR A 301 10.90 16.64 -5.43
CA TYR A 301 12.09 15.88 -5.08
C TYR A 301 13.07 15.72 -6.26
N PRO A 302 12.66 15.37 -7.50
CA PRO A 302 13.56 15.29 -8.64
C PRO A 302 14.25 16.62 -8.97
N LEU A 303 13.59 17.76 -8.71
CA LEU A 303 14.16 19.10 -8.94
C LEU A 303 15.41 19.33 -8.09
N THR A 304 15.47 18.76 -6.88
CA THR A 304 16.63 18.89 -5.98
C THR A 304 17.88 18.18 -6.53
N TYR A 305 17.69 17.26 -7.47
CA TYR A 305 18.75 16.57 -8.21
C TYR A 305 18.95 17.09 -9.64
N GLY A 306 18.39 18.27 -9.95
CA GLY A 306 18.58 18.92 -11.25
C GLY A 306 17.68 18.39 -12.37
N TYR A 307 16.79 17.42 -12.10
CA TYR A 307 15.83 16.93 -13.09
C TYR A 307 14.69 17.96 -13.25
N ARG A 308 14.47 18.45 -14.48
CA ARG A 308 13.53 19.53 -14.79
C ARG A 308 12.35 19.11 -15.67
N GLU A 309 12.39 17.90 -16.21
CA GLU A 309 11.29 17.39 -17.03
C GLU A 309 10.03 17.19 -16.20
N PRO A 310 8.85 17.55 -16.73
CA PRO A 310 7.59 17.25 -16.05
C PRO A 310 7.40 15.74 -15.86
N LEU A 311 7.01 15.34 -14.65
CA LEU A 311 6.69 13.95 -14.38
C LEU A 311 5.36 13.57 -15.01
N THR A 312 5.28 12.39 -15.61
CA THR A 312 4.01 11.74 -15.92
C THR A 312 3.35 11.22 -14.65
N ALA A 313 2.04 10.93 -14.70
CA ALA A 313 1.34 10.33 -13.55
C ALA A 313 1.91 8.95 -13.18
N ALA A 314 2.30 8.14 -14.17
CA ALA A 314 2.95 6.85 -13.93
C ALA A 314 4.31 7.00 -13.23
N GLU A 315 5.13 7.99 -13.63
CA GLU A 315 6.41 8.29 -12.96
C GLU A 315 6.20 8.78 -11.53
N LEU A 316 5.24 9.67 -11.30
CA LEU A 316 4.88 10.10 -9.94
C LEU A 316 4.38 8.93 -9.09
N GLN A 317 3.63 7.98 -9.68
CA GLN A 317 3.24 6.74 -9.02
C GLN A 317 4.45 5.87 -8.63
N MET A 318 5.48 5.81 -9.45
CA MET A 318 6.71 5.09 -9.08
C MET A 318 7.40 5.75 -7.87
N MET A 319 7.40 7.08 -7.78
CA MET A 319 7.87 7.79 -6.58
C MET A 319 7.04 7.42 -5.35
N ASN A 320 5.72 7.34 -5.49
CA ASN A 320 4.82 6.97 -4.40
C ASN A 320 5.00 5.51 -3.94
N LEU A 321 5.09 4.58 -4.87
CA LEU A 321 5.17 3.14 -4.63
C LEU A 321 6.52 2.68 -4.05
N MET A 322 7.62 3.22 -4.55
CA MET A 322 8.98 2.77 -4.24
C MET A 322 9.71 3.68 -3.26
N GLY A 323 9.06 4.79 -2.87
CA GLY A 323 9.69 5.89 -2.16
C GLY A 323 10.52 6.78 -3.09
N ASP A 324 10.70 8.03 -2.69
CA ASP A 324 11.28 9.08 -3.53
C ASP A 324 12.70 8.72 -4.04
N GLY A 325 13.51 8.02 -3.22
CA GLY A 325 14.86 7.63 -3.64
C GLY A 325 14.91 6.60 -4.77
N SER A 326 14.14 5.51 -4.66
CA SER A 326 14.10 4.45 -5.70
C SER A 326 13.24 4.87 -6.89
N GLY A 327 12.16 5.62 -6.65
CA GLY A 327 11.34 6.20 -7.71
C GLY A 327 12.13 7.18 -8.57
N LEU A 328 13.00 7.99 -7.96
CA LEU A 328 13.89 8.90 -8.68
C LEU A 328 14.81 8.17 -9.68
N ASP A 329 15.29 6.95 -9.34
CA ASP A 329 16.10 6.14 -10.28
C ASP A 329 15.32 5.82 -11.57
N ILE A 330 14.01 5.58 -11.48
CA ILE A 330 13.15 5.34 -12.65
C ILE A 330 12.88 6.63 -13.42
N VAL A 331 12.55 7.69 -12.70
CA VAL A 331 12.19 8.98 -13.30
C VAL A 331 13.34 9.57 -14.08
N THR A 332 14.54 9.61 -13.49
CA THR A 332 15.73 10.18 -14.11
C THR A 332 16.41 9.29 -15.14
N MET A 333 15.93 8.03 -15.31
CA MET A 333 16.47 7.09 -16.27
C MET A 333 16.18 7.56 -17.71
N PRO A 334 17.21 7.64 -18.59
CA PRO A 334 17.02 7.89 -20.02
C PRO A 334 16.01 6.92 -20.64
N ARG A 335 15.10 7.43 -21.47
CA ARG A 335 14.03 6.59 -22.08
C ARG A 335 14.60 5.36 -22.82
N ALA A 336 15.70 5.51 -23.52
CA ALA A 336 16.37 4.42 -24.26
C ALA A 336 16.83 3.25 -23.37
N MET A 337 16.98 3.48 -22.06
CA MET A 337 17.37 2.42 -21.12
C MET A 337 16.16 1.68 -20.54
N ARG A 338 14.98 2.27 -20.56
CA ARG A 338 13.80 1.76 -19.84
C ARG A 338 13.30 0.39 -20.34
N ASP A 339 13.53 0.08 -21.62
CA ASP A 339 13.17 -1.22 -22.18
C ASP A 339 14.14 -2.35 -21.77
N GLN A 340 15.37 -2.00 -21.40
CA GLN A 340 16.43 -2.93 -21.07
C GLN A 340 16.55 -3.22 -19.57
N VAL A 341 16.18 -2.24 -18.73
CA VAL A 341 16.36 -2.32 -17.27
C VAL A 341 15.21 -3.08 -16.61
N PRO A 342 15.49 -4.23 -15.95
CA PRO A 342 14.49 -4.96 -15.20
C PRO A 342 13.95 -4.19 -13.99
N THR A 343 12.65 -4.33 -13.75
CA THR A 343 11.94 -3.71 -12.61
C THR A 343 12.46 -4.18 -11.26
N SER A 344 13.03 -5.39 -11.17
CA SER A 344 13.67 -5.93 -9.97
C SER A 344 14.76 -5.02 -9.38
N ASN A 345 15.44 -4.20 -10.21
CA ASN A 345 16.44 -3.23 -9.74
C ASN A 345 15.93 -2.22 -8.71
N PHE A 346 14.61 -2.04 -8.59
CA PHE A 346 13.97 -0.99 -7.77
C PHE A 346 13.24 -1.52 -6.55
N PHE A 347 13.13 -2.84 -6.41
CA PHE A 347 12.42 -3.49 -5.31
C PHE A 347 13.36 -4.29 -4.41
N GLN A 348 12.98 -4.48 -3.16
CA GLN A 348 13.49 -5.54 -2.32
C GLN A 348 12.94 -6.89 -2.79
N ARG A 349 13.68 -8.00 -2.64
CA ARG A 349 13.27 -9.34 -3.08
C ARG A 349 11.82 -9.68 -2.70
N ARG A 350 11.48 -9.61 -1.41
CA ARG A 350 10.12 -9.93 -0.93
C ARG A 350 9.04 -8.99 -1.49
N GLY A 351 9.39 -7.73 -1.69
CA GLY A 351 8.49 -6.74 -2.29
C GLY A 351 8.22 -7.07 -3.75
N TYR A 352 9.25 -7.41 -4.50
CA TYR A 352 9.15 -7.80 -5.89
C TYR A 352 8.33 -9.08 -6.10
N GLU A 353 8.64 -10.14 -5.34
CA GLU A 353 7.94 -11.42 -5.40
C GLU A 353 6.43 -11.31 -5.11
N ARG A 354 6.04 -10.34 -4.30
CA ARG A 354 4.62 -10.04 -3.97
C ARG A 354 3.95 -9.07 -4.94
N ASN A 355 4.72 -8.26 -5.63
CA ASN A 355 4.21 -7.29 -6.60
C ASN A 355 4.07 -7.92 -7.97
N THR A 356 2.94 -8.60 -8.20
CA THR A 356 2.64 -9.28 -9.46
C THR A 356 2.61 -8.33 -10.67
N VAL A 357 2.37 -7.04 -10.46
CA VAL A 357 2.40 -6.03 -11.53
C VAL A 357 3.83 -5.80 -11.99
N ALA A 358 4.74 -5.54 -11.05
CA ALA A 358 6.15 -5.31 -11.36
C ALA A 358 6.85 -6.57 -11.91
N SER A 359 6.52 -7.76 -11.38
CA SER A 359 7.14 -9.01 -11.82
C SER A 359 6.65 -9.47 -13.20
N ARG A 360 5.38 -9.24 -13.55
CA ARG A 360 4.84 -9.54 -14.89
C ARG A 360 5.23 -8.51 -15.94
N ASN A 361 5.33 -7.23 -15.55
CA ASN A 361 5.81 -6.14 -16.40
C ASN A 361 7.27 -5.86 -16.06
N ASN A 362 8.12 -6.77 -16.46
CA ASN A 362 9.45 -6.98 -15.96
C ASN A 362 10.52 -6.01 -16.48
N THR A 363 10.15 -4.97 -17.24
CA THR A 363 11.03 -3.84 -17.58
C THR A 363 10.39 -2.54 -17.13
N VAL A 364 11.21 -1.50 -16.95
CA VAL A 364 10.75 -0.17 -16.53
C VAL A 364 9.71 0.39 -17.51
N ALA A 365 9.97 0.27 -18.82
CA ALA A 365 9.01 0.77 -19.83
C ALA A 365 7.66 0.05 -19.74
N LYS A 366 7.64 -1.27 -19.60
CA LYS A 366 6.40 -2.05 -19.45
C LYS A 366 5.65 -1.70 -18.17
N LEU A 367 6.38 -1.52 -17.06
CA LEU A 367 5.77 -1.14 -15.79
C LEU A 367 5.10 0.24 -15.87
N LEU A 368 5.79 1.23 -16.44
CA LEU A 368 5.23 2.57 -16.65
C LEU A 368 4.00 2.52 -17.58
N ALA A 369 4.08 1.81 -18.69
CA ALA A 369 2.98 1.69 -19.64
C ALA A 369 1.73 1.02 -19.03
N VAL A 370 1.90 -0.08 -18.28
CA VAL A 370 0.76 -0.74 -17.61
C VAL A 370 0.18 0.10 -16.49
N THR A 371 1.01 0.89 -15.81
CA THR A 371 0.56 1.82 -14.76
C THR A 371 -0.29 2.91 -15.39
N ASP A 372 0.16 3.49 -16.48
CA ASP A 372 -0.53 4.54 -17.22
C ASP A 372 -1.89 4.05 -17.77
N ALA A 373 -1.89 2.88 -18.42
CA ALA A 373 -3.13 2.25 -18.91
C ALA A 373 -4.15 1.95 -17.79
N ARG A 374 -3.69 1.56 -16.61
CA ARG A 374 -4.57 1.37 -15.44
C ARG A 374 -5.15 2.68 -14.94
N MET A 375 -4.35 3.75 -14.94
CA MET A 375 -4.83 5.08 -14.60
C MET A 375 -5.90 5.53 -15.59
N ASP A 376 -5.68 5.36 -16.90
CA ASP A 376 -6.66 5.70 -17.95
C ASP A 376 -8.00 4.99 -17.77
N ALA A 377 -7.96 3.72 -17.40
CA ALA A 377 -9.18 2.96 -17.11
C ALA A 377 -9.87 3.45 -15.82
N ALA A 378 -9.09 3.72 -14.76
CA ALA A 378 -9.62 4.06 -13.45
C ALA A 378 -10.16 5.50 -13.36
N VAL A 379 -9.65 6.45 -14.15
CA VAL A 379 -10.17 7.83 -14.19
C VAL A 379 -11.60 7.90 -14.73
N GLN A 380 -12.07 6.87 -15.43
CA GLN A 380 -13.46 6.77 -15.90
C GLN A 380 -14.45 6.40 -14.79
N GLN A 381 -13.98 6.02 -13.62
CA GLN A 381 -14.83 5.65 -12.49
C GLN A 381 -15.43 6.89 -11.82
N GLN A 382 -16.58 6.68 -11.16
CA GLN A 382 -17.37 7.77 -10.57
C GLN A 382 -16.56 8.64 -9.61
N GLY A 383 -15.86 8.04 -8.66
CA GLY A 383 -15.09 8.78 -7.65
C GLY A 383 -13.98 9.63 -8.24
N ALA A 384 -13.34 9.17 -9.33
CA ALA A 384 -12.31 9.94 -10.04
C ALA A 384 -12.93 11.14 -10.79
N ARG A 385 -14.10 10.95 -11.43
CA ARG A 385 -14.84 12.05 -12.07
C ARG A 385 -15.31 13.09 -11.04
N GLU A 386 -15.79 12.65 -9.88
CA GLU A 386 -16.18 13.54 -8.79
C GLU A 386 -15.00 14.34 -8.24
N LEU A 387 -13.83 13.71 -8.07
CA LEU A 387 -12.61 14.42 -7.68
C LEU A 387 -12.21 15.43 -8.77
N ALA A 388 -12.24 15.03 -10.05
CA ALA A 388 -11.94 15.92 -11.16
C ALA A 388 -12.88 17.13 -11.24
N ALA A 389 -14.15 16.97 -10.86
CA ALA A 389 -15.14 18.05 -10.80
C ALA A 389 -15.00 18.92 -9.53
N SER A 390 -14.18 18.54 -8.57
CA SER A 390 -13.96 19.27 -7.32
C SER A 390 -12.87 20.35 -7.42
N PHE A 391 -12.10 20.35 -8.52
CA PHE A 391 -11.11 21.39 -8.86
C PHE A 391 -11.77 22.58 -9.53
#